data_5ca4e19df7f7868d8e151491376bfbee
#
_entry.id   5ca4e19df7f7868d8e151491376bfbee
#
_cell.length_a   1.000
_cell.length_b   1.000
_cell.length_c   1.000
_cell.angle_alpha   90.00
_cell.angle_beta   90.00
_cell.angle_gamma   90.00
#
_symmetry.space_group_name_H-M   'P 1'
#
loop_
_entity.id
_entity.type
_entity.pdbx_description
1 polymer ?
#
loop_
_entity_poly.entity_id
_entity_poly.type
_entity_poly.pdbx_seq_one_letter_code
_entity_poly.pdbx_strand_id
1 'polypeptide(L)'
;LSNKELKKRLGTSFYTIALHTKGGILLHPGKLARAMIYTLPDNVNLFENSFLLNWNKVNDSVICNFKSGSIKTKKIIFATNGFLKSLGIKTNYNFPITLTASMTRSLTDEEFKLIGEPKEWGVLPVKPMGATIRMTKDRRFLIRNTAEIHNPYKMSKSELDKRSIKQKIGIKKRFPQLP
;
A
#
# COMPACT_ATOMS: atom_id res chain seq x y z
N LEU A 1 -6.31 21.53 12.36
CA LEU A 1 -4.95 22.06 12.54
C LEU A 1 -4.74 23.26 11.63
N SER A 2 -4.19 24.34 12.19
CA SER A 2 -3.78 25.54 11.46
C SER A 2 -2.50 25.31 10.63
N ASN A 3 -2.21 26.20 9.70
CA ASN A 3 -0.98 26.14 8.89
C ASN A 3 0.30 26.10 9.77
N LYS A 4 0.35 26.91 10.85
CA LYS A 4 1.48 26.92 11.80
C LYS A 4 1.70 25.56 12.47
N GLU A 5 0.62 24.94 12.92
CA GLU A 5 0.68 23.59 13.53
C GLU A 5 1.08 22.53 12.50
N LEU A 6 0.55 22.61 11.27
CA LEU A 6 0.89 21.70 10.18
C LEU A 6 2.36 21.82 9.80
N LYS A 7 2.90 23.05 9.69
CA LYS A 7 4.33 23.27 9.45
C LYS A 7 5.20 22.59 10.52
N LYS A 8 4.84 22.75 11.81
CA LYS A 8 5.56 22.11 12.91
C LYS A 8 5.47 20.58 12.87
N ARG A 9 4.30 20.03 12.54
CA ARG A 9 4.07 18.57 12.55
C ARG A 9 4.58 17.84 11.33
N LEU A 10 4.50 18.48 10.15
CA LEU A 10 4.78 17.83 8.87
C LEU A 10 6.09 18.29 8.22
N GLY A 11 6.70 19.37 8.72
CA GLY A 11 7.90 19.95 8.14
C GLY A 11 7.66 20.72 6.84
N THR A 12 6.42 21.10 6.55
CA THR A 12 6.04 21.80 5.32
C THR A 12 4.93 22.81 5.56
N SER A 13 4.96 23.91 4.82
CA SER A 13 3.88 24.92 4.76
C SER A 13 2.91 24.71 3.59
N PHE A 14 3.04 23.62 2.87
CA PHE A 14 2.20 23.30 1.70
C PHE A 14 0.70 23.19 2.03
N TYR A 15 0.37 22.68 3.21
CA TYR A 15 -1.02 22.50 3.64
C TYR A 15 -1.52 23.71 4.41
N THR A 16 -2.68 24.21 4.02
CA THR A 16 -3.31 25.37 4.68
C THR A 16 -4.11 24.99 5.91
N ILE A 17 -4.82 23.86 5.84
CA ILE A 17 -5.65 23.32 6.92
C ILE A 17 -5.71 21.80 6.83
N ALA A 18 -5.86 21.12 7.96
CA ALA A 18 -6.11 19.68 8.01
C ALA A 18 -6.96 19.30 9.21
N LEU A 19 -7.73 18.22 9.05
CA LEU A 19 -8.37 17.52 10.15
C LEU A 19 -7.37 16.50 10.74
N HIS A 20 -7.20 16.52 12.04
CA HIS A 20 -6.39 15.54 12.76
C HIS A 20 -7.28 14.54 13.46
N THR A 21 -7.18 13.27 13.06
CA THR A 21 -7.87 12.16 13.71
C THR A 21 -6.97 11.57 14.79
N LYS A 22 -7.42 11.61 16.03
CA LYS A 22 -6.73 10.95 17.16
C LYS A 22 -6.87 9.43 17.04
N GLY A 23 -5.89 8.69 17.56
CA GLY A 23 -5.89 7.22 17.56
C GLY A 23 -5.49 6.56 16.24
N GLY A 24 -5.13 7.35 15.22
CA GLY A 24 -4.53 6.82 13.99
C GLY A 24 -3.15 6.22 14.25
N ILE A 25 -2.87 5.05 13.66
CA ILE A 25 -1.59 4.36 13.79
C ILE A 25 -0.97 4.20 12.39
N LEU A 26 0.31 4.54 12.28
CA LEU A 26 1.11 4.23 11.10
C LEU A 26 1.69 2.83 11.24
N LEU A 27 1.36 1.98 10.28
CA LEU A 27 1.84 0.60 10.25
C LEU A 27 2.71 0.36 9.02
N HIS A 28 3.65 -0.55 9.15
CA HIS A 28 4.35 -1.16 8.04
C HIS A 28 3.60 -2.44 7.62
N PRO A 29 2.82 -2.44 6.52
CA PRO A 29 1.91 -3.55 6.20
C PRO A 29 2.62 -4.91 6.10
N GLY A 30 3.80 -4.95 5.46
CA GLY A 30 4.54 -6.20 5.32
C GLY A 30 5.10 -6.74 6.64
N LYS A 31 5.46 -5.87 7.61
CA LYS A 31 5.87 -6.32 8.95
C LYS A 31 4.67 -6.84 9.72
N LEU A 32 3.52 -6.15 9.61
CA LEU A 32 2.28 -6.58 10.26
C LEU A 32 1.86 -7.96 9.74
N ALA A 33 1.78 -8.14 8.41
CA ALA A 33 1.39 -9.42 7.82
C ALA A 33 2.30 -10.56 8.27
N ARG A 34 3.61 -10.34 8.32
CA ARG A 34 4.55 -11.34 8.82
C ARG A 34 4.39 -11.62 10.32
N ALA A 35 4.15 -10.58 11.12
CA ALA A 35 3.92 -10.78 12.56
C ALA A 35 2.67 -11.59 12.84
N MET A 36 1.61 -11.43 12.03
CA MET A 36 0.38 -12.22 12.18
C MET A 36 0.59 -13.72 11.95
N ILE A 37 1.59 -14.12 11.16
CA ILE A 37 1.93 -15.54 10.96
C ILE A 37 2.32 -16.21 12.28
N TYR A 38 3.08 -15.51 13.13
CA TYR A 38 3.51 -16.04 14.43
C TYR A 38 2.40 -16.09 15.49
N THR A 39 1.24 -15.54 15.19
CA THR A 39 0.07 -15.53 16.07
C THR A 39 -1.07 -16.42 15.56
N LEU A 40 -0.81 -17.22 14.54
CA LEU A 40 -1.80 -18.19 14.05
C LEU A 40 -2.06 -19.23 15.13
N PRO A 41 -3.34 -19.59 15.37
CA PRO A 41 -3.68 -20.65 16.30
C PRO A 41 -3.26 -22.03 15.75
N ASP A 42 -3.05 -23.00 16.63
CA ASP A 42 -2.51 -24.32 16.31
C ASP A 42 -3.34 -25.11 15.29
N ASN A 43 -4.63 -24.81 15.17
CA ASN A 43 -5.52 -25.44 14.19
C ASN A 43 -5.44 -24.82 12.79
N VAL A 44 -4.55 -23.87 12.56
CA VAL A 44 -4.34 -23.20 11.26
C VAL A 44 -3.00 -23.65 10.66
N ASN A 45 -3.05 -24.28 9.50
CA ASN A 45 -1.87 -24.63 8.73
C ASN A 45 -1.65 -23.58 7.63
N LEU A 46 -0.49 -22.93 7.64
CA LEU A 46 -0.07 -21.99 6.60
C LEU A 46 0.83 -22.67 5.59
N PHE A 47 0.45 -22.57 4.32
CA PHE A 47 1.25 -23.05 3.20
C PHE A 47 1.67 -21.87 2.32
N GLU A 48 2.93 -21.46 2.40
CA GLU A 48 3.51 -20.46 1.52
C GLU A 48 3.92 -21.08 0.18
N ASN A 49 4.11 -20.23 -0.85
CA ASN A 49 4.52 -20.66 -2.20
C ASN A 49 3.61 -21.74 -2.84
N SER A 50 2.38 -21.82 -2.37
CA SER A 50 1.39 -22.80 -2.78
C SER A 50 0.30 -22.15 -3.63
N PHE A 51 0.62 -21.90 -4.91
CA PHE A 51 -0.30 -21.30 -5.85
C PHE A 51 -1.47 -22.22 -6.17
N LEU A 52 -2.69 -21.74 -5.97
CA LEU A 52 -3.90 -22.42 -6.43
C LEU A 52 -3.95 -22.38 -7.96
N LEU A 53 -3.85 -23.54 -8.59
CA LEU A 53 -3.88 -23.69 -10.06
C LEU A 53 -5.32 -23.64 -10.58
N ASN A 54 -6.19 -24.42 -9.97
CA ASN A 54 -7.62 -24.46 -10.25
C ASN A 54 -8.39 -25.02 -9.06
N TRP A 55 -9.70 -24.91 -9.11
CA TRP A 55 -10.59 -25.46 -8.11
C TRP A 55 -11.92 -25.87 -8.75
N ASN A 56 -12.53 -26.92 -8.21
CA ASN A 56 -13.80 -27.44 -8.70
C ASN A 56 -14.71 -27.81 -7.53
N LYS A 57 -15.99 -27.53 -7.66
CA LYS A 57 -17.00 -28.02 -6.74
C LYS A 57 -17.41 -29.44 -7.15
N VAL A 58 -17.31 -30.39 -6.23
CA VAL A 58 -17.71 -31.78 -6.43
C VAL A 58 -18.61 -32.18 -5.27
N ASN A 59 -19.89 -32.34 -5.54
CA ASN A 59 -20.94 -32.54 -4.53
C ASN A 59 -20.88 -31.43 -3.45
N ASP A 60 -20.77 -31.82 -2.18
CA ASP A 60 -20.67 -30.92 -1.02
C ASP A 60 -19.23 -30.52 -0.68
N SER A 61 -18.30 -30.78 -1.58
CA SER A 61 -16.87 -30.51 -1.37
C SER A 61 -16.31 -29.63 -2.47
N VAL A 62 -15.21 -28.94 -2.15
CA VAL A 62 -14.39 -28.21 -3.11
C VAL A 62 -13.02 -28.89 -3.16
N ILE A 63 -12.56 -29.17 -4.36
CA ILE A 63 -11.21 -29.70 -4.62
C ILE A 63 -10.36 -28.54 -5.14
N CYS A 64 -9.27 -28.26 -4.42
CA CYS A 64 -8.30 -27.22 -4.76
C CYS A 64 -7.01 -27.89 -5.22
N ASN A 65 -6.54 -27.61 -6.44
CA ASN A 65 -5.36 -28.22 -7.00
C ASN A 65 -4.17 -27.24 -6.98
N PHE A 66 -3.05 -27.74 -6.52
CA PHE A 66 -1.76 -27.05 -6.44
C PHE A 66 -0.70 -27.85 -7.20
N LYS A 67 0.47 -27.26 -7.42
CA LYS A 67 1.57 -27.98 -8.07
C LYS A 67 2.04 -29.19 -7.28
N SER A 68 1.96 -29.14 -5.95
CA SER A 68 2.43 -30.18 -5.03
C SER A 68 1.36 -31.17 -4.59
N GLY A 69 0.11 -31.03 -5.05
CA GLY A 69 -0.99 -31.92 -4.63
C GLY A 69 -2.34 -31.23 -4.65
N SER A 70 -3.32 -31.79 -3.95
CA SER A 70 -4.67 -31.23 -3.86
C SER A 70 -5.20 -31.26 -2.44
N ILE A 71 -6.11 -30.33 -2.15
CA ILE A 71 -6.83 -30.24 -0.89
C ILE A 71 -8.33 -30.39 -1.17
N LYS A 72 -8.98 -31.30 -0.46
CA LYS A 72 -10.44 -31.42 -0.43
C LYS A 72 -10.98 -30.73 0.81
N THR A 73 -11.91 -29.82 0.64
CA THR A 73 -12.52 -29.03 1.75
C THR A 73 -14.02 -28.86 1.55
N LYS A 74 -14.75 -28.60 2.62
CA LYS A 74 -16.18 -28.26 2.55
C LYS A 74 -16.42 -26.80 2.13
N LYS A 75 -15.49 -25.90 2.44
CA LYS A 75 -15.62 -24.46 2.17
C LYS A 75 -14.30 -23.89 1.72
N ILE A 76 -14.35 -22.91 0.83
CA ILE A 76 -13.18 -22.12 0.39
C ILE A 76 -13.49 -20.64 0.58
N ILE A 77 -12.51 -19.87 1.03
CA ILE A 77 -12.58 -18.41 1.13
C ILE A 77 -11.49 -17.84 0.22
N PHE A 78 -11.89 -17.05 -0.76
CA PHE A 78 -10.97 -16.34 -1.64
C PHE A 78 -10.67 -14.94 -1.09
N ALA A 79 -9.56 -14.76 -0.43
CA ALA A 79 -9.09 -13.48 0.10
C ALA A 79 -8.02 -12.85 -0.82
N THR A 80 -8.23 -12.93 -2.13
CA THR A 80 -7.25 -12.58 -3.17
C THR A 80 -7.39 -11.17 -3.71
N ASN A 81 -8.13 -10.30 -3.01
CA ASN A 81 -8.34 -8.90 -3.38
C ASN A 81 -8.80 -8.77 -4.85
N GLY A 82 -8.14 -7.92 -5.65
CA GLY A 82 -8.44 -7.70 -7.06
C GLY A 82 -8.14 -8.87 -8.02
N PHE A 83 -7.59 -9.98 -7.52
CA PHE A 83 -7.16 -11.12 -8.34
C PHE A 83 -8.20 -12.25 -8.49
N LEU A 84 -9.43 -12.05 -8.05
CA LEU A 84 -10.51 -13.05 -8.15
C LEU A 84 -10.73 -13.57 -9.59
N LYS A 85 -10.62 -12.68 -10.57
CA LYS A 85 -10.78 -13.06 -11.98
C LYS A 85 -9.73 -14.06 -12.47
N SER A 86 -8.52 -14.02 -11.96
CA SER A 86 -7.45 -14.97 -12.31
C SER A 86 -7.72 -16.39 -11.79
N LEU A 87 -8.62 -16.54 -10.83
CA LEU A 87 -9.09 -17.81 -10.28
C LEU A 87 -10.40 -18.30 -10.93
N GLY A 88 -10.80 -17.73 -12.06
CA GLY A 88 -12.02 -18.11 -12.77
C GLY A 88 -13.31 -17.57 -12.14
N ILE A 89 -13.22 -16.77 -11.08
CA ILE A 89 -14.41 -16.20 -10.41
C ILE A 89 -14.85 -14.97 -11.19
N LYS A 90 -15.96 -15.12 -11.91
CA LYS A 90 -16.58 -14.02 -12.65
C LYS A 90 -17.35 -13.13 -11.69
N THR A 91 -16.94 -11.88 -11.57
CA THR A 91 -17.69 -10.85 -10.85
C THR A 91 -17.74 -9.57 -11.67
N ASN A 92 -18.92 -9.00 -11.78
CA ASN A 92 -19.16 -7.73 -12.48
C ASN A 92 -19.17 -6.54 -11.51
N TYR A 93 -19.03 -6.81 -10.20
CA TYR A 93 -19.19 -5.79 -9.15
C TYR A 93 -17.87 -5.17 -8.67
N ASN A 94 -16.72 -5.69 -9.12
CA ASN A 94 -15.43 -5.13 -8.78
C ASN A 94 -14.49 -5.09 -9.98
N PHE A 95 -13.70 -4.05 -10.03
CA PHE A 95 -12.57 -3.92 -10.94
C PHE A 95 -11.36 -3.37 -10.17
N PRO A 96 -10.16 -3.86 -10.41
CA PRO A 96 -8.98 -3.40 -9.71
C PRO A 96 -8.51 -2.04 -10.24
N ILE A 97 -8.19 -1.14 -9.33
CA ILE A 97 -7.46 0.09 -9.61
C ILE A 97 -6.03 -0.10 -9.14
N THR A 98 -5.08 0.07 -10.06
CA THR A 98 -3.66 0.01 -9.74
C THR A 98 -3.19 1.34 -9.18
N LEU A 99 -2.52 1.27 -8.05
CA LEU A 99 -1.92 2.41 -7.38
C LEU A 99 -0.40 2.20 -7.38
N THR A 100 0.34 3.18 -7.88
CA THR A 100 1.80 3.17 -7.79
C THR A 100 2.28 4.15 -6.74
N ALA A 101 3.33 3.78 -6.04
CA ALA A 101 3.96 4.60 -5.04
C ALA A 101 5.47 4.64 -5.26
N SER A 102 6.09 5.75 -4.90
CA SER A 102 7.55 5.87 -4.78
C SER A 102 7.93 6.09 -3.33
N MET A 103 9.10 5.59 -2.97
CA MET A 103 9.73 5.84 -1.68
C MET A 103 11.10 6.46 -1.92
N THR A 104 11.42 7.50 -1.14
CA THR A 104 12.75 8.12 -1.20
C THR A 104 13.80 7.26 -0.48
N ARG A 105 15.08 7.59 -0.65
CA ARG A 105 16.08 7.24 0.35
C ARG A 105 15.73 7.90 1.69
N SER A 106 16.39 7.49 2.75
CA SER A 106 16.33 8.22 4.02
C SER A 106 16.90 9.63 3.84
N LEU A 107 16.30 10.62 4.49
CA LEU A 107 16.86 11.96 4.57
C LEU A 107 18.17 11.94 5.36
N THR A 108 19.13 12.75 4.95
CA THR A 108 20.33 13.02 5.76
C THR A 108 19.95 13.81 7.03
N ASP A 109 20.88 13.93 7.97
CA ASP A 109 20.63 14.74 9.17
C ASP A 109 20.40 16.21 8.83
N GLU A 110 21.13 16.74 7.87
CA GLU A 110 20.96 18.11 7.37
C GLU A 110 19.59 18.30 6.72
N GLU A 111 19.19 17.41 5.82
CA GLU A 111 17.88 17.43 5.18
C GLU A 111 16.74 17.32 6.20
N PHE A 112 16.91 16.49 7.21
CA PHE A 112 15.92 16.31 8.26
C PHE A 112 15.78 17.56 9.13
N LYS A 113 16.89 18.24 9.47
CA LYS A 113 16.90 19.55 10.14
C LYS A 113 16.20 20.62 9.32
N LEU A 114 16.40 20.66 7.98
CA LEU A 114 15.73 21.64 7.10
C LEU A 114 14.20 21.56 7.15
N ILE A 115 13.64 20.41 7.45
CA ILE A 115 12.20 20.22 7.59
C ILE A 115 11.71 20.30 9.05
N GLY A 116 12.60 20.61 10.01
CA GLY A 116 12.26 20.81 11.43
C GLY A 116 12.07 19.52 12.21
N GLU A 117 12.70 18.44 11.79
CA GLU A 117 12.77 17.14 12.50
C GLU A 117 11.41 16.61 12.98
N PRO A 118 10.39 16.57 12.10
CA PRO A 118 9.06 16.13 12.50
C PRO A 118 9.07 14.65 12.87
N LYS A 119 8.19 14.24 13.80
CA LYS A 119 7.90 12.82 14.04
C LYS A 119 7.28 12.19 12.79
N GLU A 120 7.22 10.86 12.75
CA GLU A 120 6.51 10.15 11.67
C GLU A 120 5.04 10.60 11.54
N TRP A 121 4.56 10.69 10.31
CA TRP A 121 3.20 11.13 10.03
C TRP A 121 2.68 10.57 8.71
N GLY A 122 1.36 10.59 8.55
CA GLY A 122 0.67 10.29 7.30
C GLY A 122 -0.42 11.32 7.01
N VAL A 123 -0.54 11.70 5.73
CA VAL A 123 -1.55 12.62 5.23
C VAL A 123 -2.32 11.96 4.11
N LEU A 124 -3.64 11.99 4.23
CA LEU A 124 -4.58 11.61 3.19
C LEU A 124 -5.16 12.88 2.54
N PRO A 125 -5.34 12.90 1.22
CA PRO A 125 -5.95 14.03 0.54
C PRO A 125 -7.46 14.04 0.78
N VAL A 126 -8.04 15.24 0.93
CA VAL A 126 -9.51 15.41 0.89
C VAL A 126 -10.03 15.20 -0.53
N LYS A 127 -9.29 15.69 -1.52
CA LYS A 127 -9.64 15.51 -2.94
C LYS A 127 -9.51 14.03 -3.33
N PRO A 128 -10.53 13.40 -3.92
CA PRO A 128 -10.41 12.06 -4.49
C PRO A 128 -9.20 11.96 -5.42
N MET A 129 -8.48 10.86 -5.36
CA MET A 129 -7.28 10.58 -6.17
C MET A 129 -6.12 11.57 -5.97
N GLY A 130 -6.15 12.35 -4.90
CA GLY A 130 -5.04 13.21 -4.49
C GLY A 130 -3.84 12.41 -3.95
N ALA A 131 -2.77 13.13 -3.58
CA ALA A 131 -1.56 12.51 -3.09
C ALA A 131 -1.70 12.05 -1.63
N THR A 132 -1.62 10.75 -1.41
CA THR A 132 -1.33 10.18 -0.09
C THR A 132 0.18 10.24 0.12
N ILE A 133 0.60 10.78 1.24
CA ILE A 133 2.02 10.89 1.57
C ILE A 133 2.23 10.55 3.04
N ARG A 134 3.35 9.92 3.33
CA ARG A 134 3.79 9.67 4.71
C ARG A 134 5.29 9.85 4.84
N MET A 135 5.72 10.23 6.03
CA MET A 135 7.09 10.12 6.46
C MET A 135 7.21 8.94 7.43
N THR A 136 8.15 8.06 7.15
CA THR A 136 8.42 6.87 7.96
C THR A 136 9.36 7.19 9.12
N LYS A 137 9.42 6.30 10.12
CA LYS A 137 10.33 6.44 11.26
C LYS A 137 11.81 6.51 10.84
N ASP A 138 12.18 5.86 9.75
CA ASP A 138 13.52 5.91 9.16
C ASP A 138 13.71 7.07 8.16
N ARG A 139 12.90 8.13 8.32
CA ARG A 139 12.99 9.42 7.61
C ARG A 139 12.88 9.31 6.09
N ARG A 140 12.03 8.41 5.58
CA ARG A 140 11.71 8.31 4.14
C ARG A 140 10.35 8.90 3.85
N PHE A 141 10.24 9.56 2.71
CA PHE A 141 8.92 9.88 2.18
C PHE A 141 8.42 8.73 1.30
N LEU A 142 7.17 8.33 1.53
CA LEU A 142 6.42 7.49 0.61
C LEU A 142 5.28 8.34 0.04
N ILE A 143 5.19 8.43 -1.28
CA ILE A 143 4.12 9.15 -1.98
C ILE A 143 3.40 8.26 -2.97
N ARG A 144 2.08 8.36 -2.95
CA ARG A 144 1.17 7.76 -3.93
C ARG A 144 0.21 8.83 -4.43
N ASN A 145 0.28 9.16 -5.71
CA ASN A 145 -0.57 10.17 -6.36
C ASN A 145 -1.06 9.72 -7.74
N THR A 146 -1.00 8.44 -8.01
CA THR A 146 -1.49 7.82 -9.24
C THR A 146 -2.52 6.76 -8.91
N ALA A 147 -3.57 6.67 -9.71
CA ALA A 147 -4.57 5.63 -9.65
C ALA A 147 -5.12 5.41 -11.06
N GLU A 148 -4.99 4.21 -11.56
CA GLU A 148 -5.20 3.88 -12.97
C GLU A 148 -5.82 2.50 -13.12
N ILE A 149 -6.62 2.32 -14.17
CA ILE A 149 -7.05 0.99 -14.60
C ILE A 149 -5.89 0.41 -15.42
N HIS A 150 -5.06 -0.40 -14.79
CA HIS A 150 -3.90 -1.00 -15.43
C HIS A 150 -3.60 -2.37 -14.82
N ASN A 151 -3.10 -3.29 -15.64
CA ASN A 151 -2.60 -4.56 -15.11
C ASN A 151 -1.19 -4.37 -14.54
N PRO A 152 -0.98 -4.49 -13.23
CA PRO A 152 0.32 -4.23 -12.61
C PRO A 152 1.44 -5.16 -13.11
N TYR A 153 1.10 -6.38 -13.54
CA TYR A 153 2.07 -7.34 -14.08
C TYR A 153 2.57 -7.01 -15.49
N LYS A 154 1.87 -6.09 -16.19
CA LYS A 154 2.23 -5.66 -17.54
C LYS A 154 2.86 -4.26 -17.57
N MET A 155 3.12 -3.68 -16.41
CA MET A 155 3.70 -2.33 -16.31
C MET A 155 5.18 -2.37 -16.65
N SER A 156 5.56 -1.66 -17.71
CA SER A 156 6.95 -1.54 -18.15
C SER A 156 7.76 -0.61 -17.23
N LYS A 157 9.10 -0.73 -17.28
CA LYS A 157 9.98 0.18 -16.55
C LYS A 157 9.75 1.64 -16.93
N SER A 158 9.60 1.94 -18.23
CA SER A 158 9.33 3.30 -18.72
C SER A 158 8.03 3.89 -18.14
N GLU A 159 7.00 3.07 -17.99
CA GLU A 159 5.74 3.51 -17.37
C GLU A 159 5.91 3.79 -15.87
N LEU A 160 6.69 2.97 -15.16
CA LEU A 160 7.04 3.22 -13.76
C LEU A 160 7.86 4.50 -13.60
N ASP A 161 8.83 4.73 -14.49
CA ASP A 161 9.66 5.94 -14.48
C ASP A 161 8.83 7.21 -14.68
N LYS A 162 7.88 7.21 -15.61
CA LYS A 162 6.93 8.33 -15.81
C LYS A 162 6.13 8.63 -14.54
N ARG A 163 5.70 7.59 -13.81
CA ARG A 163 4.95 7.74 -12.55
C ARG A 163 5.86 8.25 -11.43
N SER A 164 7.10 7.77 -11.36
CA SER A 164 8.07 8.22 -10.36
C SER A 164 8.40 9.71 -10.53
N ILE A 165 8.50 10.21 -11.77
CA ILE A 165 8.68 11.64 -12.05
C ILE A 165 7.51 12.46 -11.48
N LYS A 166 6.26 12.05 -11.73
CA LYS A 166 5.08 12.73 -11.15
C LYS A 166 5.12 12.72 -9.62
N GLN A 167 5.57 11.63 -9.03
CA GLN A 167 5.68 11.47 -7.59
C GLN A 167 6.81 12.34 -7.02
N LYS A 168 7.96 12.39 -7.70
CA LYS A 168 9.07 13.30 -7.35
C LYS A 168 8.62 14.78 -7.37
N ILE A 169 7.92 15.19 -8.42
CA ILE A 169 7.33 16.54 -8.49
C ILE A 169 6.37 16.79 -7.33
N GLY A 170 5.58 15.79 -6.95
CA GLY A 170 4.66 15.85 -5.82
C GLY A 170 5.37 16.07 -4.48
N ILE A 171 6.52 15.44 -4.25
CA ILE A 171 7.36 15.67 -3.07
C ILE A 171 7.97 17.06 -3.12
N LYS A 172 8.59 17.43 -4.25
CA LYS A 172 9.28 18.72 -4.40
C LYS A 172 8.35 19.92 -4.17
N LYS A 173 7.10 19.84 -4.63
CA LYS A 173 6.08 20.87 -4.34
C LYS A 173 5.79 21.04 -2.85
N ARG A 174 5.89 19.95 -2.07
CA ARG A 174 5.62 19.98 -0.62
C ARG A 174 6.84 20.36 0.20
N PHE A 175 8.00 20.00 -0.26
CA PHE A 175 9.27 20.22 0.42
C PHE A 175 10.26 20.89 -0.55
N PRO A 176 10.00 22.14 -0.97
CA PRO A 176 10.87 22.85 -1.92
C PRO A 176 12.28 23.08 -1.38
N GLN A 177 12.45 23.07 -0.06
CA GLN A 177 13.74 23.23 0.63
C GLN A 177 14.65 21.99 0.54
N LEU A 178 14.12 20.82 0.18
CA LEU A 178 14.93 19.62 -0.01
C LEU A 178 15.53 19.58 -1.44
N PRO A 179 16.68 18.97 -1.66
CA PRO A 179 17.34 18.87 -2.96
C PRO A 179 16.56 18.06 -4.02
#